data_e0a79f60ef150a2c5174b9f95b9ea8d5
#
_entry.id   e0a79f60ef150a2c5174b9f95b9ea8d5
#
_cell.length_a   1.000
_cell.length_b   1.000
_cell.length_c   1.000
_cell.angle_alpha   90.00
_cell.angle_beta   90.00
_cell.angle_gamma   90.00
#
_symmetry.space_group_name_H-M   'P 1'
#
loop_
_entity.id
_entity.type
_entity.pdbx_description
1 polymer ?
#
loop_
_entity_poly.entity_id
_entity_poly.type
_entity_poly.pdbx_seq_one_letter_code
_entity_poly.pdbx_strand_id
1 'polypeptide(L)'
;MAMPRARRRRPHSATRRSWGRTVLLVLLAAVLLVLVVGSLAEIHAQSSGYRSSTDSGYGALAAVVVTSSNQTGAQLAALMESAPGLTNQALPRTARAVLQQGLDAAVTATAQESDQADRLVPPDPSGRVSDQFSRVMVERAAGAAHLRTTIDRLLGMTPLPVAGAPTTTAAPSSGALISIGQATTDMGNAGLLFQQSDTDYRTLVAQIHRQKLPIRLPRSVWVPSPIAAAPLGSPRLAAGAAALGDASELQPFHRLAITAVGLSPPAVSTGGPGLFGADCVSVASNAPGSTPTMLPPTSTVTADVTVTNCGTVPESGVVVTQTLALADPAGTPLPPADARASTSRTTVTLASGSSMALTLRPLTVAGGHLYTLTVAVEVPASQQDRAGSSQQFLLRIAG
;
A
#
# COMPACT_ATOMS: atom_id res chain seq x y z
N MET A 1 -66.11 -17.20 -13.55
CA MET A 1 -64.89 -16.57 -14.09
C MET A 1 -64.10 -15.96 -12.93
N ALA A 2 -63.00 -16.62 -12.51
CA ALA A 2 -62.17 -16.25 -11.40
C ALA A 2 -60.79 -15.84 -11.95
N MET A 3 -60.36 -14.61 -11.69
CA MET A 3 -59.03 -14.05 -12.07
C MET A 3 -57.94 -14.53 -11.08
N PRO A 4 -56.77 -14.91 -11.55
CA PRO A 4 -55.68 -15.29 -10.65
C PRO A 4 -54.92 -14.09 -10.17
N ARG A 5 -54.66 -14.03 -8.84
CA ARG A 5 -53.81 -13.06 -8.16
C ARG A 5 -52.35 -13.22 -8.49
N ALA A 6 -51.72 -12.18 -9.05
CA ALA A 6 -50.29 -12.11 -9.28
C ALA A 6 -49.51 -12.07 -7.94
N ARG A 7 -48.66 -13.04 -7.68
CA ARG A 7 -47.66 -13.06 -6.60
C ARG A 7 -46.52 -12.10 -6.92
N ARG A 8 -46.42 -10.98 -6.20
CA ARG A 8 -45.19 -10.14 -6.18
C ARG A 8 -44.02 -10.88 -5.53
N ARG A 9 -43.01 -11.22 -6.33
CA ARG A 9 -41.71 -11.64 -5.84
C ARG A 9 -40.95 -10.45 -5.26
N ARG A 10 -40.58 -10.52 -3.97
CA ARG A 10 -39.64 -9.56 -3.34
C ARG A 10 -38.23 -9.87 -3.82
N PRO A 11 -37.41 -8.86 -4.19
CA PRO A 11 -36.00 -9.09 -4.47
C PRO A 11 -35.24 -9.31 -3.14
N HIS A 12 -34.50 -10.42 -3.05
CA HIS A 12 -33.62 -10.70 -1.94
C HIS A 12 -32.38 -9.81 -2.03
N SER A 13 -32.13 -9.06 -0.98
CA SER A 13 -30.92 -8.23 -0.77
C SER A 13 -29.70 -9.13 -0.56
N ALA A 14 -28.88 -9.30 -1.61
CA ALA A 14 -27.67 -10.14 -1.60
C ALA A 14 -26.36 -9.33 -1.36
N THR A 15 -26.43 -8.09 -0.86
CA THR A 15 -25.28 -7.17 -0.81
C THR A 15 -24.60 -7.05 0.56
N ARG A 16 -24.97 -7.83 1.59
CA ARG A 16 -24.39 -7.70 2.94
C ARG A 16 -23.20 -8.61 3.26
N ARG A 17 -22.76 -9.49 2.35
CA ARG A 17 -21.79 -10.57 2.68
C ARG A 17 -20.33 -10.27 2.35
N SER A 18 -20.02 -9.25 1.56
CA SER A 18 -18.64 -8.92 1.15
C SER A 18 -17.90 -8.00 2.15
N TRP A 19 -18.60 -7.09 2.80
CA TRP A 19 -18.00 -6.12 3.73
C TRP A 19 -17.39 -6.77 4.97
N GLY A 20 -18.00 -7.83 5.48
CA GLY A 20 -17.48 -8.57 6.64
C GLY A 20 -16.14 -9.25 6.41
N ARG A 21 -15.88 -9.72 5.18
CA ARG A 21 -14.60 -10.37 4.84
C ARG A 21 -13.45 -9.37 4.73
N THR A 22 -13.69 -8.21 4.15
CA THR A 22 -12.65 -7.15 4.00
C THR A 22 -12.29 -6.55 5.37
N VAL A 23 -13.28 -6.30 6.22
CA VAL A 23 -13.05 -5.85 7.60
C VAL A 23 -12.31 -6.91 8.41
N LEU A 24 -12.64 -8.19 8.25
CA LEU A 24 -11.96 -9.28 8.93
C LEU A 24 -10.49 -9.40 8.50
N LEU A 25 -10.19 -9.25 7.21
CA LEU A 25 -8.81 -9.31 6.70
C LEU A 25 -7.98 -8.11 7.16
N VAL A 26 -8.55 -6.91 7.18
CA VAL A 26 -7.87 -5.71 7.70
C VAL A 26 -7.64 -5.82 9.22
N LEU A 27 -8.61 -6.34 9.96
CA LEU A 27 -8.45 -6.61 11.40
C LEU A 27 -7.41 -7.70 11.66
N LEU A 28 -7.37 -8.75 10.85
CA LEU A 28 -6.36 -9.82 10.96
C LEU A 28 -4.96 -9.31 10.65
N ALA A 29 -4.81 -8.46 9.63
CA ALA A 29 -3.54 -7.79 9.31
C ALA A 29 -3.12 -6.83 10.43
N ALA A 30 -4.04 -6.05 11.00
CA ALA A 30 -3.76 -5.16 12.11
C ALA A 30 -3.41 -5.91 13.40
N VAL A 31 -4.09 -7.02 13.71
CA VAL A 31 -3.77 -7.89 14.86
C VAL A 31 -2.42 -8.56 14.67
N LEU A 32 -2.09 -9.03 13.45
CA LEU A 32 -0.77 -9.57 13.14
C LEU A 32 0.33 -8.51 13.30
N LEU A 33 0.10 -7.28 12.84
CA LEU A 33 1.04 -6.17 13.01
C LEU A 33 1.26 -5.84 14.51
N VAL A 34 0.19 -5.79 15.29
CA VAL A 34 0.26 -5.54 16.76
C VAL A 34 0.97 -6.68 17.49
N LEU A 35 0.74 -7.94 17.09
CA LEU A 35 1.43 -9.09 17.66
C LEU A 35 2.92 -9.09 17.33
N VAL A 36 3.30 -8.71 16.10
CA VAL A 36 4.71 -8.59 15.69
C VAL A 36 5.40 -7.46 16.44
N VAL A 37 4.77 -6.27 16.51
CA VAL A 37 5.33 -5.12 17.25
C VAL A 37 5.35 -5.38 18.76
N GLY A 38 4.33 -6.05 19.31
CA GLY A 38 4.26 -6.42 20.72
C GLY A 38 5.32 -7.44 21.12
N SER A 39 5.53 -8.48 20.29
CA SER A 39 6.59 -9.48 20.55
C SER A 39 7.99 -8.89 20.43
N LEU A 40 8.22 -7.94 19.51
CA LEU A 40 9.50 -7.22 19.39
C LEU A 40 9.78 -6.31 20.59
N ALA A 41 8.76 -5.64 21.13
CA ALA A 41 8.90 -4.81 22.33
C ALA A 41 9.21 -5.64 23.58
N GLU A 42 8.62 -6.82 23.72
CA GLU A 42 8.85 -7.75 24.82
C GLU A 42 10.24 -8.38 24.75
N ILE A 43 10.73 -8.72 23.54
CA ILE A 43 12.10 -9.18 23.29
C ILE A 43 13.11 -8.07 23.65
N HIS A 44 12.82 -6.82 23.31
CA HIS A 44 13.71 -5.69 23.63
C HIS A 44 13.80 -5.42 25.14
N ALA A 45 12.70 -5.56 25.87
CA ALA A 45 12.68 -5.42 27.32
C ALA A 45 13.43 -6.56 28.06
N GLN A 46 13.38 -7.79 27.52
CA GLN A 46 14.09 -8.94 28.09
C GLN A 46 15.59 -8.93 27.77
N SER A 47 16.02 -8.41 26.62
CA SER A 47 17.43 -8.39 26.22
C SER A 47 18.29 -7.40 27.02
N SER A 48 17.69 -6.38 27.62
CA SER A 48 18.42 -5.37 28.41
C SER A 48 18.79 -5.83 29.84
N GLY A 49 18.25 -6.95 30.30
CA GLY A 49 18.45 -7.45 31.69
C GLY A 49 19.37 -8.66 31.85
N TYR A 50 19.69 -9.38 30.81
CA TYR A 50 20.44 -10.65 30.91
C TYR A 50 21.87 -10.56 30.36
N ARG A 51 22.79 -10.01 31.15
CA ARG A 51 24.22 -10.33 31.03
C ARG A 51 24.50 -11.58 31.85
N SER A 52 24.01 -12.72 31.43
CA SER A 52 24.37 -14.00 32.04
C SER A 52 25.36 -14.70 31.09
N SER A 53 26.60 -14.80 31.51
CA SER A 53 27.70 -15.51 30.86
C SER A 53 27.59 -17.04 30.96
N THR A 54 26.39 -17.59 31.02
CA THR A 54 26.15 -19.03 31.09
C THR A 54 25.62 -19.50 29.73
N ASP A 55 26.11 -20.65 29.24
CA ASP A 55 25.70 -21.30 28.00
C ASP A 55 24.18 -21.44 27.88
N SER A 56 23.48 -21.58 29.00
CA SER A 56 22.01 -21.62 29.05
C SER A 56 21.36 -20.26 28.71
N GLY A 57 21.99 -19.15 29.09
CA GLY A 57 21.52 -17.80 28.75
C GLY A 57 21.65 -17.51 27.26
N TYR A 58 22.79 -17.84 26.63
CA TYR A 58 22.96 -17.73 25.19
C TYR A 58 21.93 -18.56 24.44
N GLY A 59 21.75 -19.84 24.81
CA GLY A 59 20.81 -20.74 24.16
C GLY A 59 19.37 -20.23 24.20
N ALA A 60 18.94 -19.66 25.32
CA ALA A 60 17.61 -19.09 25.45
C ALA A 60 17.42 -17.85 24.55
N LEU A 61 18.38 -16.93 24.52
CA LEU A 61 18.31 -15.73 23.68
C LEU A 61 18.39 -16.08 22.17
N ALA A 62 19.30 -16.96 21.81
CA ALA A 62 19.41 -17.45 20.43
C ALA A 62 18.13 -18.17 19.97
N ALA A 63 17.45 -18.93 20.84
CA ALA A 63 16.19 -19.58 20.53
C ALA A 63 15.08 -18.56 20.24
N VAL A 64 15.05 -17.44 20.96
CA VAL A 64 14.10 -16.34 20.69
C VAL A 64 14.33 -15.73 19.31
N VAL A 65 15.59 -15.42 18.97
CA VAL A 65 15.95 -14.89 17.64
C VAL A 65 15.57 -15.87 16.53
N VAL A 66 15.85 -17.17 16.71
CA VAL A 66 15.45 -18.20 15.73
C VAL A 66 13.94 -18.31 15.58
N THR A 67 13.19 -18.18 16.67
CA THR A 67 11.71 -18.23 16.61
C THR A 67 11.16 -17.03 15.86
N SER A 68 11.66 -15.82 16.13
CA SER A 68 11.32 -14.61 15.39
C SER A 68 11.63 -14.78 13.89
N SER A 69 12.86 -15.25 13.59
CA SER A 69 13.28 -15.46 12.22
C SER A 69 12.42 -16.49 11.47
N ASN A 70 11.99 -17.55 12.12
CA ASN A 70 11.05 -18.50 11.52
C ASN A 70 9.69 -17.84 11.20
N GLN A 71 9.22 -16.96 12.06
CA GLN A 71 8.00 -16.19 11.84
C GLN A 71 8.14 -15.25 10.62
N THR A 72 9.25 -14.52 10.56
CA THR A 72 9.57 -13.64 9.43
C THR A 72 9.65 -14.43 8.12
N GLY A 73 10.33 -15.58 8.12
CA GLY A 73 10.41 -16.47 6.96
C GLY A 73 9.05 -16.98 6.49
N ALA A 74 8.18 -17.38 7.43
CA ALA A 74 6.83 -17.84 7.11
C ALA A 74 5.96 -16.70 6.53
N GLN A 75 6.07 -15.49 7.06
CA GLN A 75 5.35 -14.31 6.55
C GLN A 75 5.83 -13.93 5.15
N LEU A 76 7.15 -13.93 4.91
CA LEU A 76 7.71 -13.66 3.59
C LEU A 76 7.31 -14.74 2.58
N ALA A 77 7.30 -16.01 2.97
CA ALA A 77 6.83 -17.10 2.14
C ALA A 77 5.35 -16.91 1.75
N ALA A 78 4.48 -16.62 2.71
CA ALA A 78 3.05 -16.37 2.46
C ALA A 78 2.83 -15.14 1.57
N LEU A 79 3.64 -14.08 1.74
CA LEU A 79 3.61 -12.91 0.88
C LEU A 79 3.95 -13.27 -0.57
N MET A 80 5.01 -14.05 -0.79
CA MET A 80 5.42 -14.47 -2.12
C MET A 80 4.44 -15.46 -2.76
N GLU A 81 3.76 -16.29 -1.99
CA GLU A 81 2.66 -17.16 -2.48
C GLU A 81 1.42 -16.36 -2.88
N SER A 82 1.10 -15.29 -2.15
CA SER A 82 -0.06 -14.43 -2.42
C SER A 82 0.21 -13.34 -3.45
N ALA A 83 1.46 -13.14 -3.86
CA ALA A 83 1.82 -12.10 -4.81
C ALA A 83 1.12 -12.29 -6.17
N PRO A 84 0.73 -11.21 -6.85
CA PRO A 84 0.08 -11.27 -8.17
C PRO A 84 0.89 -12.10 -9.16
N GLY A 85 0.18 -12.84 -10.01
CA GLY A 85 0.79 -13.73 -10.99
C GLY A 85 1.38 -15.03 -10.43
N LEU A 86 1.54 -15.16 -9.12
CA LEU A 86 1.89 -16.42 -8.44
C LEU A 86 0.64 -17.20 -8.03
N THR A 87 -0.51 -16.52 -7.96
CA THR A 87 -1.82 -17.12 -7.74
C THR A 87 -2.79 -16.67 -8.84
N ASN A 88 -3.75 -17.51 -9.22
CA ASN A 88 -4.81 -17.19 -10.19
C ASN A 88 -5.92 -16.29 -9.57
N GLN A 89 -5.65 -15.61 -8.46
CA GLN A 89 -6.63 -14.77 -7.79
C GLN A 89 -6.43 -13.31 -8.21
N ALA A 90 -7.52 -12.69 -8.65
CA ALA A 90 -7.54 -11.24 -8.86
C ALA A 90 -7.28 -10.53 -7.52
N LEU A 91 -6.19 -9.79 -7.45
CA LEU A 91 -5.79 -9.05 -6.25
C LEU A 91 -6.42 -7.65 -6.23
N PRO A 92 -6.70 -7.10 -5.04
CA PRO A 92 -7.24 -5.76 -4.91
C PRO A 92 -6.23 -4.70 -5.43
N ARG A 93 -6.73 -3.52 -5.80
CA ARG A 93 -5.92 -2.39 -6.31
C ARG A 93 -4.79 -1.94 -5.37
N THR A 94 -4.85 -2.35 -4.10
CA THR A 94 -3.82 -2.11 -3.08
C THR A 94 -2.70 -3.15 -3.07
N ALA A 95 -2.73 -4.14 -3.97
CA ALA A 95 -1.77 -5.26 -3.99
C ALA A 95 -0.31 -4.80 -4.02
N ARG A 96 -0.01 -3.76 -4.81
CA ARG A 96 1.33 -3.17 -4.89
C ARG A 96 1.78 -2.60 -3.54
N ALA A 97 0.93 -1.84 -2.85
CA ALA A 97 1.23 -1.27 -1.54
C ALA A 97 1.38 -2.36 -0.47
N VAL A 98 0.53 -3.39 -0.51
CA VAL A 98 0.61 -4.55 0.40
C VAL A 98 1.90 -5.33 0.19
N LEU A 99 2.28 -5.58 -1.06
CA LEU A 99 3.55 -6.26 -1.39
C LEU A 99 4.74 -5.44 -0.88
N GLN A 100 4.78 -4.14 -1.15
CA GLN A 100 5.84 -3.25 -0.69
C GLN A 100 5.93 -3.23 0.84
N GLN A 101 4.82 -3.03 1.53
CA GLN A 101 4.77 -3.02 2.99
C GLN A 101 5.23 -4.34 3.60
N GLY A 102 4.82 -5.47 3.02
CA GLY A 102 5.23 -6.79 3.48
C GLY A 102 6.73 -7.06 3.30
N LEU A 103 7.30 -6.63 2.17
CA LEU A 103 8.73 -6.72 1.93
C LEU A 103 9.54 -5.81 2.87
N ASP A 104 9.09 -4.57 3.10
CA ASP A 104 9.73 -3.63 4.04
C ASP A 104 9.72 -4.18 5.46
N ALA A 105 8.61 -4.78 5.88
CA ALA A 105 8.49 -5.42 7.20
C ALA A 105 9.46 -6.60 7.34
N ALA A 106 9.58 -7.45 6.31
CA ALA A 106 10.50 -8.58 6.32
C ALA A 106 11.97 -8.13 6.38
N VAL A 107 12.35 -7.11 5.61
CA VAL A 107 13.72 -6.55 5.65
C VAL A 107 14.03 -5.95 7.02
N THR A 108 13.09 -5.20 7.59
CA THR A 108 13.28 -4.59 8.90
C THR A 108 13.44 -5.66 9.99
N ALA A 109 12.58 -6.68 9.98
CA ALA A 109 12.62 -7.77 10.95
C ALA A 109 13.93 -8.57 10.84
N THR A 110 14.35 -8.96 9.64
CA THR A 110 15.60 -9.72 9.44
C THR A 110 16.84 -8.92 9.80
N ALA A 111 16.87 -7.62 9.55
CA ALA A 111 17.95 -6.75 10.01
C ALA A 111 18.04 -6.68 11.54
N GLN A 112 16.90 -6.55 12.22
CA GLN A 112 16.86 -6.58 13.68
C GLN A 112 17.29 -7.93 14.26
N GLU A 113 16.90 -9.05 13.65
CA GLU A 113 17.31 -10.40 14.02
C GLU A 113 18.82 -10.58 13.87
N SER A 114 19.40 -10.06 12.79
CA SER A 114 20.85 -10.05 12.57
C SER A 114 21.59 -9.23 13.64
N ASP A 115 21.11 -8.01 13.92
CA ASP A 115 21.68 -7.15 14.95
C ASP A 115 21.58 -7.79 16.35
N GLN A 116 20.49 -8.51 16.64
CA GLN A 116 20.33 -9.24 17.89
C GLN A 116 21.31 -10.40 18.00
N ALA A 117 21.49 -11.17 16.93
CA ALA A 117 22.45 -12.27 16.87
C ALA A 117 23.88 -11.79 17.13
N ASP A 118 24.29 -10.67 16.53
CA ASP A 118 25.63 -10.09 16.70
C ASP A 118 25.90 -9.58 18.11
N ARG A 119 24.86 -9.25 18.88
CA ARG A 119 24.98 -8.78 20.27
C ARG A 119 25.00 -9.91 21.31
N LEU A 120 24.81 -11.16 20.90
CA LEU A 120 24.85 -12.27 21.82
C LEU A 120 26.30 -12.54 22.26
N VAL A 121 26.48 -12.72 23.56
CA VAL A 121 27.79 -13.08 24.13
C VAL A 121 28.12 -14.53 23.72
N PRO A 122 29.29 -14.79 23.08
CA PRO A 122 29.64 -16.12 22.66
C PRO A 122 29.60 -17.15 23.80
N PRO A 123 29.04 -18.35 23.55
CA PRO A 123 28.94 -19.40 24.56
C PRO A 123 30.23 -20.18 24.70
N ASP A 124 31.14 -20.07 23.71
CA ASP A 124 32.39 -20.75 23.65
C ASP A 124 33.55 -19.77 23.52
N PRO A 125 34.72 -20.07 24.08
CA PRO A 125 35.89 -19.17 24.03
C PRO A 125 36.42 -18.91 22.60
N SER A 126 36.09 -19.79 21.65
CA SER A 126 36.51 -19.64 20.25
C SER A 126 35.55 -18.73 19.44
N GLY A 127 34.37 -18.38 19.95
CA GLY A 127 33.37 -17.60 19.26
C GLY A 127 32.71 -18.28 18.05
N ARG A 128 33.12 -19.50 17.70
CA ARG A 128 32.70 -20.16 16.45
C ARG A 128 31.21 -20.39 16.33
N VAL A 129 30.53 -20.70 17.45
CA VAL A 129 29.09 -20.92 17.46
C VAL A 129 28.36 -19.61 17.26
N SER A 130 28.81 -18.53 17.90
CA SER A 130 28.25 -17.18 17.72
C SER A 130 28.46 -16.66 16.31
N ASP A 131 29.70 -16.79 15.76
CA ASP A 131 30.00 -16.35 14.39
C ASP A 131 29.16 -17.09 13.34
N GLN A 132 28.94 -18.40 13.54
CA GLN A 132 28.09 -19.18 12.65
C GLN A 132 26.62 -18.78 12.77
N PHE A 133 26.17 -18.47 13.99
CA PHE A 133 24.79 -17.99 14.21
C PHE A 133 24.55 -16.62 13.56
N SER A 134 25.46 -15.67 13.80
CA SER A 134 25.42 -14.36 13.14
C SER A 134 25.41 -14.47 11.63
N ARG A 135 26.25 -15.34 11.06
CA ARG A 135 26.29 -15.59 9.62
C ARG A 135 24.93 -16.04 9.08
N VAL A 136 24.24 -16.97 9.74
CA VAL A 136 22.91 -17.44 9.34
C VAL A 136 21.93 -16.26 9.28
N MET A 137 21.94 -15.37 10.28
CA MET A 137 21.01 -14.23 10.33
C MET A 137 21.37 -13.17 9.29
N VAL A 138 22.66 -12.89 9.06
CA VAL A 138 23.13 -12.00 8.00
C VAL A 138 22.71 -12.49 6.62
N GLU A 139 22.81 -13.79 6.33
CA GLU A 139 22.40 -14.37 5.04
C GLU A 139 20.89 -14.23 4.82
N ARG A 140 20.06 -14.43 5.86
CA ARG A 140 18.61 -14.19 5.80
C ARG A 140 18.29 -12.73 5.55
N ALA A 141 18.94 -11.82 6.25
CA ALA A 141 18.77 -10.38 6.06
C ALA A 141 19.21 -9.95 4.65
N ALA A 142 20.35 -10.45 4.18
CA ALA A 142 20.83 -10.17 2.82
C ALA A 142 19.85 -10.70 1.75
N GLY A 143 19.32 -11.91 1.93
CA GLY A 143 18.34 -12.50 1.03
C GLY A 143 17.04 -11.69 0.97
N ALA A 144 16.52 -11.26 2.11
CA ALA A 144 15.31 -10.43 2.18
C ALA A 144 15.54 -9.05 1.55
N ALA A 145 16.66 -8.39 1.84
CA ALA A 145 17.01 -7.09 1.26
C ALA A 145 17.23 -7.18 -0.26
N HIS A 146 17.88 -8.26 -0.72
CA HIS A 146 18.10 -8.50 -2.15
C HIS A 146 16.76 -8.73 -2.89
N LEU A 147 15.89 -9.56 -2.33
CA LEU A 147 14.56 -9.83 -2.89
C LEU A 147 13.74 -8.53 -2.97
N ARG A 148 13.69 -7.74 -1.90
CA ARG A 148 12.99 -6.46 -1.86
C ARG A 148 13.53 -5.50 -2.92
N THR A 149 14.86 -5.30 -2.99
CA THR A 149 15.49 -4.40 -3.96
C THR A 149 15.20 -4.82 -5.40
N THR A 150 15.21 -6.12 -5.68
CA THR A 150 14.92 -6.66 -7.01
C THR A 150 13.47 -6.40 -7.40
N ILE A 151 12.52 -6.66 -6.50
CA ILE A 151 11.09 -6.42 -6.77
C ILE A 151 10.82 -4.92 -6.92
N ASP A 152 11.42 -4.06 -6.09
CA ASP A 152 11.30 -2.60 -6.22
C ASP A 152 11.76 -2.12 -7.60
N ARG A 153 12.90 -2.61 -8.08
CA ARG A 153 13.43 -2.24 -9.39
C ARG A 153 12.64 -2.83 -10.55
N LEU A 154 12.13 -4.06 -10.41
CA LEU A 154 11.28 -4.70 -11.42
C LEU A 154 9.96 -3.93 -11.62
N LEU A 155 9.36 -3.51 -10.51
CA LEU A 155 8.05 -2.86 -10.49
C LEU A 155 8.12 -1.32 -10.46
N GLY A 156 9.33 -0.72 -10.46
CA GLY A 156 9.51 0.72 -10.35
C GLY A 156 8.92 1.28 -9.04
N MET A 157 9.08 0.57 -7.92
CA MET A 157 8.66 1.06 -6.61
C MET A 157 9.73 1.99 -6.03
N THR A 158 9.29 3.14 -5.53
CA THR A 158 10.20 4.03 -4.78
C THR A 158 10.36 3.48 -3.36
N PRO A 159 11.58 3.32 -2.85
CA PRO A 159 11.78 2.93 -1.45
C PRO A 159 11.07 3.92 -0.52
N LEU A 160 10.28 3.42 0.43
CA LEU A 160 9.76 4.29 1.49
C LEU A 160 10.93 4.75 2.37
N PRO A 161 10.99 6.04 2.76
CA PRO A 161 12.00 6.51 3.68
C PRO A 161 11.85 5.74 5.00
N VAL A 162 12.88 4.98 5.36
CA VAL A 162 12.91 4.28 6.65
C VAL A 162 13.01 5.35 7.74
N ALA A 163 12.00 5.41 8.61
CA ALA A 163 11.99 6.33 9.74
C ALA A 163 13.22 6.06 10.63
N GLY A 164 14.13 7.04 10.74
CA GLY A 164 15.35 6.93 11.53
C GLY A 164 16.64 6.66 10.75
N ALA A 165 16.59 6.45 9.45
CA ALA A 165 17.80 6.43 8.64
C ALA A 165 18.40 7.86 8.56
N PRO A 166 19.73 8.04 8.76
CA PRO A 166 20.35 9.33 8.58
C PRO A 166 20.10 9.79 7.14
N THR A 167 19.50 10.96 6.99
CA THR A 167 19.29 11.63 5.72
C THR A 167 20.67 11.99 5.12
N THR A 168 21.32 11.02 4.49
CA THR A 168 22.38 11.30 3.54
C THR A 168 21.71 11.98 2.35
N THR A 169 22.14 13.19 2.07
CA THR A 169 21.61 14.19 1.11
C THR A 169 21.76 13.75 -0.37
N ALA A 170 21.90 12.48 -0.66
CA ALA A 170 21.74 11.94 -2.01
C ALA A 170 20.28 11.60 -2.20
N ALA A 171 19.58 12.36 -3.06
CA ALA A 171 18.29 11.92 -3.59
C ALA A 171 18.44 10.46 -4.01
N PRO A 172 17.55 9.54 -3.55
CA PRO A 172 17.61 8.18 -4.01
C PRO A 172 17.50 8.26 -5.54
N SER A 173 18.59 7.92 -6.22
CA SER A 173 18.56 7.69 -7.64
C SER A 173 17.40 6.73 -7.87
N SER A 174 16.35 7.17 -8.56
CA SER A 174 15.21 6.35 -8.98
C SER A 174 15.82 5.10 -9.57
N GLY A 175 15.74 3.97 -8.83
CA GLY A 175 16.44 2.74 -9.20
C GLY A 175 16.03 2.39 -10.62
N ALA A 176 17.00 2.34 -11.53
CA ALA A 176 16.71 2.05 -12.92
C ALA A 176 15.91 0.74 -12.97
N LEU A 177 14.81 0.75 -13.73
CA LEU A 177 14.03 -0.45 -13.99
C LEU A 177 14.96 -1.55 -14.52
N ILE A 178 14.75 -2.76 -14.06
CA ILE A 178 15.49 -3.93 -14.54
C ILE A 178 14.62 -4.77 -15.46
N SER A 179 15.26 -5.51 -16.35
CA SER A 179 14.56 -6.46 -17.21
C SER A 179 14.04 -7.66 -16.39
N ILE A 180 13.00 -8.33 -16.89
CA ILE A 180 12.49 -9.58 -16.29
C ILE A 180 13.62 -10.63 -16.19
N GLY A 181 14.49 -10.71 -17.20
CA GLY A 181 15.63 -11.63 -17.17
C GLY A 181 16.61 -11.33 -16.03
N GLN A 182 16.91 -10.05 -15.78
CA GLN A 182 17.74 -9.64 -14.64
C GLN A 182 17.02 -9.94 -13.32
N ALA A 183 15.73 -9.61 -13.21
CA ALA A 183 14.93 -9.91 -12.02
C ALA A 183 14.87 -11.42 -11.73
N THR A 184 14.74 -12.26 -12.78
CA THR A 184 14.79 -13.72 -12.65
C THR A 184 16.08 -14.17 -11.99
N THR A 185 17.22 -13.66 -12.45
CA THR A 185 18.53 -13.97 -11.88
C THR A 185 18.63 -13.48 -10.43
N ASP A 186 18.27 -12.24 -10.18
CA ASP A 186 18.43 -11.60 -8.87
C ASP A 186 17.50 -12.23 -7.83
N MET A 187 16.23 -12.53 -8.17
CA MET A 187 15.33 -13.26 -7.29
C MET A 187 15.78 -14.69 -7.02
N GLY A 188 16.34 -15.36 -8.04
CA GLY A 188 16.98 -16.64 -7.88
C GLY A 188 18.13 -16.59 -6.87
N ASN A 189 18.98 -15.56 -6.94
CA ASN A 189 20.09 -15.34 -6.01
C ASN A 189 19.61 -15.09 -4.57
N ALA A 190 18.51 -14.33 -4.37
CA ALA A 190 17.89 -14.19 -3.06
C ALA A 190 17.48 -15.57 -2.48
N GLY A 191 16.87 -16.42 -3.30
CA GLY A 191 16.53 -17.79 -2.91
C GLY A 191 17.75 -18.66 -2.57
N LEU A 192 18.89 -18.48 -3.23
CA LEU A 192 20.13 -19.16 -2.89
C LEU A 192 20.66 -18.73 -1.52
N LEU A 193 20.56 -17.45 -1.16
CA LEU A 193 20.93 -16.95 0.17
C LEU A 193 20.10 -17.61 1.27
N PHE A 194 18.79 -17.75 1.08
CA PHE A 194 17.93 -18.46 2.03
C PHE A 194 18.29 -19.94 2.16
N GLN A 195 18.60 -20.62 1.05
CA GLN A 195 19.05 -22.03 1.06
C GLN A 195 20.39 -22.18 1.76
N GLN A 196 21.32 -21.24 1.53
CA GLN A 196 22.62 -21.21 2.19
C GLN A 196 22.46 -21.04 3.69
N SER A 197 21.62 -20.09 4.13
CA SER A 197 21.34 -19.89 5.56
C SER A 197 20.78 -21.13 6.24
N ASP A 198 19.92 -21.91 5.56
CA ASP A 198 19.40 -23.17 6.10
C ASP A 198 20.48 -24.26 6.19
N THR A 199 21.44 -24.24 5.28
CA THR A 199 22.59 -25.15 5.31
C THR A 199 23.52 -24.79 6.45
N ASP A 200 23.79 -23.50 6.61
CA ASP A 200 24.63 -22.99 7.69
C ASP A 200 23.99 -23.17 9.05
N TYR A 201 22.65 -23.04 9.14
CA TYR A 201 21.92 -23.35 10.37
C TYR A 201 22.05 -24.84 10.76
N ARG A 202 21.94 -25.77 9.81
CA ARG A 202 22.16 -27.19 10.09
C ARG A 202 23.59 -27.48 10.55
N THR A 203 24.56 -26.78 9.96
CA THR A 203 25.97 -26.86 10.36
C THR A 203 26.17 -26.34 11.77
N LEU A 204 25.56 -25.22 12.13
CA LEU A 204 25.57 -24.67 13.47
C LEU A 204 25.02 -25.67 14.51
N VAL A 205 23.84 -26.25 14.25
CA VAL A 205 23.24 -27.24 15.15
C VAL A 205 24.18 -28.46 15.31
N ALA A 206 24.75 -28.98 14.22
CA ALA A 206 25.72 -30.07 14.25
C ALA A 206 26.97 -29.70 15.05
N GLN A 207 27.44 -28.45 14.99
CA GLN A 207 28.61 -27.98 15.76
C GLN A 207 28.27 -27.90 17.25
N ILE A 208 27.12 -27.36 17.65
CA ILE A 208 26.63 -27.34 19.04
C ILE A 208 26.65 -28.78 19.62
N HIS A 209 26.09 -29.74 18.87
CA HIS A 209 26.11 -31.16 19.28
C HIS A 209 27.50 -31.74 19.39
N ARG A 210 28.41 -31.49 18.44
CA ARG A 210 29.80 -31.98 18.48
C ARG A 210 30.57 -31.42 19.66
N GLN A 211 30.35 -30.16 20.02
CA GLN A 211 30.99 -29.50 21.15
C GLN A 211 30.33 -29.85 22.50
N LYS A 212 29.22 -30.60 22.46
CA LYS A 212 28.41 -30.98 23.65
C LYS A 212 27.95 -29.77 24.46
N LEU A 213 27.68 -28.64 23.78
CA LEU A 213 27.18 -27.46 24.45
C LEU A 213 25.73 -27.71 24.89
N PRO A 214 25.31 -27.22 26.08
CA PRO A 214 23.95 -27.38 26.61
C PRO A 214 22.94 -26.40 25.94
N ILE A 215 23.12 -26.13 24.65
CA ILE A 215 22.33 -25.21 23.85
C ILE A 215 21.29 -25.99 23.06
N ARG A 216 20.03 -25.59 23.15
CA ARG A 216 18.93 -26.15 22.36
C ARG A 216 18.32 -25.07 21.50
N LEU A 217 18.55 -25.14 20.18
CA LEU A 217 17.92 -24.24 19.23
C LEU A 217 16.66 -24.88 18.61
N PRO A 218 15.60 -24.11 18.35
CA PRO A 218 14.43 -24.57 17.62
C PRO A 218 14.82 -25.02 16.20
N ARG A 219 14.03 -25.89 15.60
CA ARG A 219 14.20 -26.18 14.16
C ARG A 219 13.93 -24.92 13.36
N SER A 220 14.81 -24.64 12.40
CA SER A 220 14.66 -23.48 11.51
C SER A 220 14.93 -23.87 10.07
N VAL A 221 13.93 -23.66 9.19
CA VAL A 221 13.99 -23.93 7.76
C VAL A 221 13.15 -22.91 7.03
N TRP A 222 13.77 -22.06 6.23
CA TRP A 222 13.10 -21.08 5.39
C TRP A 222 12.73 -21.64 4.01
N VAL A 223 13.55 -22.58 3.51
CA VAL A 223 13.34 -23.23 2.21
C VAL A 223 13.17 -24.74 2.44
N PRO A 224 11.93 -25.22 2.72
CA PRO A 224 11.68 -26.63 2.93
C PRO A 224 11.90 -27.44 1.64
N SER A 225 12.20 -28.73 1.81
CA SER A 225 12.28 -29.68 0.69
C SER A 225 10.88 -30.14 0.26
N PRO A 226 10.59 -30.28 -1.04
CA PRO A 226 11.51 -30.05 -2.16
C PRO A 226 11.69 -28.58 -2.48
N ILE A 227 12.94 -28.15 -2.70
CA ILE A 227 13.33 -26.74 -2.90
C ILE A 227 12.54 -26.07 -4.06
N ALA A 228 12.26 -26.83 -5.13
CA ALA A 228 11.54 -26.32 -6.29
C ALA A 228 10.08 -25.91 -5.97
N ALA A 229 9.48 -26.49 -4.94
CA ALA A 229 8.13 -26.17 -4.49
C ALA A 229 8.09 -25.13 -3.36
N ALA A 230 9.23 -24.88 -2.72
CA ALA A 230 9.31 -23.95 -1.60
C ALA A 230 9.13 -22.49 -2.08
N PRO A 231 8.26 -21.67 -1.44
CA PRO A 231 7.97 -20.30 -1.87
C PRO A 231 9.20 -19.40 -1.95
N LEU A 232 10.16 -19.58 -1.03
CA LEU A 232 11.43 -18.85 -0.98
C LEU A 232 12.58 -19.63 -1.67
N GLY A 233 12.29 -20.76 -2.31
CA GLY A 233 13.27 -21.50 -3.07
C GLY A 233 13.71 -20.77 -4.33
N SER A 234 15.01 -20.84 -4.66
CA SER A 234 15.58 -20.15 -5.83
C SER A 234 14.79 -20.39 -7.12
N PRO A 235 14.40 -21.62 -7.52
CA PRO A 235 13.64 -21.82 -8.74
C PRO A 235 12.25 -21.19 -8.71
N ARG A 236 11.60 -21.19 -7.54
CA ARG A 236 10.24 -20.62 -7.38
C ARG A 236 10.30 -19.08 -7.44
N LEU A 237 11.25 -18.46 -6.76
CA LEU A 237 11.45 -17.02 -6.81
C LEU A 237 11.85 -16.57 -8.23
N ALA A 238 12.75 -17.26 -8.89
CA ALA A 238 13.16 -16.96 -10.26
C ALA A 238 11.94 -17.02 -11.23
N ALA A 239 11.12 -18.06 -11.14
CA ALA A 239 9.90 -18.18 -11.94
C ALA A 239 8.88 -17.09 -11.63
N GLY A 240 8.84 -16.60 -10.39
CA GLY A 240 7.95 -15.52 -9.95
C GLY A 240 8.23 -14.16 -10.58
N ALA A 241 9.48 -13.91 -11.04
CA ALA A 241 9.87 -12.62 -11.61
C ALA A 241 9.05 -12.24 -12.85
N ALA A 242 8.82 -13.17 -13.78
CA ALA A 242 8.00 -12.94 -14.96
C ALA A 242 6.55 -12.66 -14.57
N ALA A 243 5.99 -13.47 -13.66
CA ALA A 243 4.62 -13.32 -13.21
C ALA A 243 4.39 -11.96 -12.50
N LEU A 244 5.34 -11.50 -11.69
CA LEU A 244 5.29 -10.17 -11.07
C LEU A 244 5.41 -9.04 -12.09
N GLY A 245 6.32 -9.20 -13.07
CA GLY A 245 6.54 -8.20 -14.14
C GLY A 245 5.34 -8.06 -15.08
N ASP A 246 4.60 -9.14 -15.32
CA ASP A 246 3.42 -9.14 -16.19
C ASP A 246 2.12 -8.81 -15.45
N ALA A 247 2.13 -8.73 -14.12
CA ALA A 247 0.94 -8.46 -13.32
C ALA A 247 0.53 -6.98 -13.46
N SER A 248 -0.57 -6.71 -14.16
CA SER A 248 -1.09 -5.37 -14.42
C SER A 248 -1.39 -4.59 -13.13
N GLU A 249 -1.82 -5.28 -12.09
CA GLU A 249 -2.15 -4.72 -10.77
C GLU A 249 -0.93 -4.20 -10.01
N LEU A 250 0.26 -4.68 -10.39
CA LEU A 250 1.53 -4.24 -9.82
C LEU A 250 2.22 -3.17 -10.64
N GLN A 251 1.83 -2.97 -11.90
CA GLN A 251 2.42 -1.92 -12.72
C GLN A 251 2.10 -0.53 -12.17
N PRO A 252 3.02 0.45 -12.32
CA PRO A 252 2.74 1.82 -11.93
C PRO A 252 1.58 2.36 -12.78
N PHE A 253 0.47 2.63 -12.13
CA PHE A 253 -0.71 3.19 -12.76
C PHE A 253 -1.13 4.44 -11.99
N HIS A 254 -1.15 5.57 -12.70
CA HIS A 254 -1.52 6.87 -12.18
C HIS A 254 -2.97 7.18 -12.56
N ARG A 255 -3.83 7.35 -11.57
CA ARG A 255 -5.22 7.76 -11.77
C ARG A 255 -5.76 8.50 -10.58
N LEU A 256 -6.12 9.75 -10.78
CA LEU A 256 -6.81 10.59 -9.81
C LEU A 256 -8.25 10.83 -10.28
N ALA A 257 -9.20 10.74 -9.37
CA ALA A 257 -10.61 10.99 -9.67
C ALA A 257 -11.25 11.85 -8.58
N ILE A 258 -12.17 12.72 -8.99
CA ILE A 258 -13.09 13.43 -8.09
C ILE A 258 -14.26 12.49 -7.85
N THR A 259 -14.39 11.97 -6.64
CA THR A 259 -15.39 10.96 -6.28
C THR A 259 -16.57 11.53 -5.51
N ALA A 260 -16.46 12.74 -4.97
CA ALA A 260 -17.59 13.47 -4.40
C ALA A 260 -17.36 14.98 -4.51
N VAL A 261 -18.45 15.74 -4.69
CA VAL A 261 -18.47 17.20 -4.60
C VAL A 261 -19.72 17.60 -3.81
N GLY A 262 -19.54 18.24 -2.66
CA GLY A 262 -20.57 18.91 -1.88
C GLY A 262 -20.52 20.42 -2.11
N LEU A 263 -21.65 21.11 -1.95
CA LEU A 263 -21.73 22.56 -2.05
C LEU A 263 -22.23 23.16 -0.73
N SER A 264 -21.65 24.27 -0.34
CA SER A 264 -22.12 25.08 0.79
C SER A 264 -22.35 26.52 0.31
N PRO A 265 -23.57 27.08 0.47
CA PRO A 265 -24.76 26.45 1.06
C PRO A 265 -25.29 25.27 0.23
N PRO A 266 -25.99 24.32 0.87
CA PRO A 266 -26.55 23.15 0.16
C PRO A 266 -27.62 23.57 -0.85
N ALA A 267 -27.78 22.76 -1.89
CA ALA A 267 -28.80 22.97 -2.91
C ALA A 267 -30.20 22.95 -2.32
N VAL A 268 -31.08 23.84 -2.81
CA VAL A 268 -32.49 23.97 -2.38
C VAL A 268 -33.32 22.83 -2.96
N SER A 269 -32.96 22.28 -4.10
CA SER A 269 -33.69 21.19 -4.75
C SER A 269 -32.99 19.84 -4.54
N THR A 270 -33.74 18.85 -4.05
CA THR A 270 -33.32 17.46 -3.86
C THR A 270 -33.15 16.66 -5.16
N GLY A 271 -33.21 17.30 -6.32
CA GLY A 271 -33.15 16.68 -7.63
C GLY A 271 -31.73 16.68 -8.27
N GLY A 272 -30.72 17.20 -7.57
CA GLY A 272 -29.35 17.07 -8.04
C GLY A 272 -28.87 15.60 -7.96
N PRO A 273 -28.08 15.12 -8.92
CA PRO A 273 -27.48 13.79 -8.83
C PRO A 273 -26.74 13.71 -7.50
N GLY A 274 -27.00 12.64 -6.73
CA GLY A 274 -26.27 12.36 -5.50
C GLY A 274 -24.77 12.34 -5.82
N LEU A 275 -24.04 13.26 -5.20
CA LEU A 275 -22.66 13.59 -5.53
C LEU A 275 -21.64 12.57 -4.98
N PHE A 276 -22.04 11.30 -4.88
CA PHE A 276 -21.20 10.24 -4.35
C PHE A 276 -20.95 9.18 -5.42
N GLY A 277 -19.73 9.13 -5.93
CA GLY A 277 -19.24 8.00 -6.71
C GLY A 277 -18.72 6.92 -5.78
N ALA A 278 -19.16 5.66 -5.93
CA ALA A 278 -18.55 4.54 -5.26
C ALA A 278 -17.30 4.11 -6.04
N ASP A 279 -16.24 3.74 -5.31
CA ASP A 279 -15.07 3.01 -5.81
C ASP A 279 -14.47 3.54 -7.13
N CYS A 280 -13.86 4.74 -7.11
CA CYS A 280 -13.19 5.32 -8.27
C CYS A 280 -14.08 5.63 -9.49
N VAL A 281 -15.39 5.63 -9.31
CA VAL A 281 -16.34 6.17 -10.29
C VAL A 281 -16.40 7.67 -10.08
N SER A 282 -16.13 8.44 -11.13
CA SER A 282 -16.25 9.90 -11.07
C SER A 282 -17.71 10.31 -10.83
N VAL A 283 -17.88 11.40 -10.09
CA VAL A 283 -19.19 12.04 -9.93
C VAL A 283 -19.75 12.44 -11.30
N ALA A 284 -21.03 12.25 -11.51
CA ALA A 284 -21.67 12.74 -12.72
C ALA A 284 -21.65 14.28 -12.71
N SER A 285 -21.02 14.88 -13.70
CA SER A 285 -21.11 16.33 -13.93
C SER A 285 -22.47 16.70 -14.53
N ASN A 286 -22.97 17.89 -14.17
CA ASN A 286 -24.09 18.48 -14.89
C ASN A 286 -23.57 19.04 -16.21
N ALA A 287 -23.70 18.30 -17.29
CA ALA A 287 -23.30 18.75 -18.63
C ALA A 287 -23.96 20.08 -19.02
N PRO A 288 -23.35 20.88 -19.89
CA PRO A 288 -24.03 22.03 -20.52
C PRO A 288 -25.41 21.63 -21.08
N GLY A 289 -26.45 22.40 -20.75
CA GLY A 289 -27.84 22.10 -21.12
C GLY A 289 -28.63 21.25 -20.10
N SER A 290 -28.01 20.78 -19.00
CA SER A 290 -28.71 20.15 -17.89
C SER A 290 -29.40 21.17 -16.98
N THR A 291 -30.35 20.71 -16.15
CA THR A 291 -31.01 21.56 -15.17
C THR A 291 -30.01 22.10 -14.14
N PRO A 292 -29.91 23.43 -13.95
CA PRO A 292 -29.00 24.02 -12.98
C PRO A 292 -29.32 23.58 -11.55
N THR A 293 -28.28 23.34 -10.76
CA THR A 293 -28.41 23.17 -9.31
C THR A 293 -28.76 24.52 -8.69
N MET A 294 -29.91 24.59 -8.05
CA MET A 294 -30.40 25.82 -7.40
C MET A 294 -29.78 25.96 -6.01
N LEU A 295 -29.09 27.08 -5.77
CA LEU A 295 -28.58 27.46 -4.47
C LEU A 295 -29.40 28.58 -3.86
N PRO A 296 -29.53 28.67 -2.52
CA PRO A 296 -30.21 29.76 -1.86
C PRO A 296 -29.49 31.08 -2.12
N PRO A 297 -30.11 32.24 -1.84
CA PRO A 297 -29.44 33.54 -1.89
C PRO A 297 -28.16 33.51 -1.05
N THR A 298 -27.03 33.73 -1.69
CA THR A 298 -25.70 33.74 -1.03
C THR A 298 -24.75 34.66 -1.79
N SER A 299 -23.75 35.16 -1.09
CA SER A 299 -22.65 35.92 -1.67
C SER A 299 -21.40 35.06 -1.91
N THR A 300 -21.38 33.84 -1.41
CA THR A 300 -20.24 32.91 -1.57
C THR A 300 -20.72 31.48 -1.75
N VAL A 301 -19.93 30.72 -2.51
CA VAL A 301 -20.10 29.26 -2.69
C VAL A 301 -18.77 28.57 -2.35
N THR A 302 -18.84 27.52 -1.54
CA THR A 302 -17.72 26.67 -1.18
C THR A 302 -17.97 25.27 -1.72
N ALA A 303 -16.95 24.62 -2.28
CA ALA A 303 -17.01 23.22 -2.67
C ALA A 303 -16.24 22.34 -1.66
N ASP A 304 -16.90 21.30 -1.17
CA ASP A 304 -16.29 20.18 -0.44
C ASP A 304 -16.04 19.05 -1.44
N VAL A 305 -14.77 18.77 -1.69
CA VAL A 305 -14.38 17.85 -2.77
C VAL A 305 -13.68 16.65 -2.17
N THR A 306 -14.09 15.44 -2.55
CA THR A 306 -13.34 14.22 -2.25
C THR A 306 -12.55 13.82 -3.48
N VAL A 307 -11.24 13.76 -3.32
CA VAL A 307 -10.31 13.26 -4.34
C VAL A 307 -9.82 11.90 -3.92
N THR A 308 -9.85 10.94 -4.85
CA THR A 308 -9.41 9.56 -4.63
C THR A 308 -8.25 9.24 -5.56
N ASN A 309 -7.19 8.68 -4.99
CA ASN A 309 -6.12 8.06 -5.78
C ASN A 309 -6.56 6.65 -6.20
N CYS A 310 -6.97 6.51 -7.43
CA CYS A 310 -7.41 5.24 -8.03
C CYS A 310 -6.24 4.47 -8.68
N GLY A 311 -5.04 5.02 -8.58
CA GLY A 311 -3.81 4.43 -9.09
C GLY A 311 -3.17 3.43 -8.12
N THR A 312 -2.11 2.80 -8.57
CA THR A 312 -1.32 1.82 -7.79
C THR A 312 -0.10 2.46 -7.12
N VAL A 313 0.19 3.74 -7.39
CA VAL A 313 1.31 4.49 -6.83
C VAL A 313 0.81 5.66 -5.97
N PRO A 314 1.55 6.03 -4.91
CA PRO A 314 1.25 7.25 -4.15
C PRO A 314 1.45 8.49 -5.03
N GLU A 315 0.55 9.46 -4.89
CA GLU A 315 0.62 10.73 -5.60
C GLU A 315 0.96 11.85 -4.62
N SER A 316 2.02 12.59 -4.91
CA SER A 316 2.44 13.75 -4.12
C SER A 316 2.28 15.03 -4.90
N GLY A 317 2.00 16.13 -4.19
CA GLY A 317 1.83 17.43 -4.85
C GLY A 317 0.58 17.51 -5.73
N VAL A 318 -0.44 16.70 -5.45
CA VAL A 318 -1.73 16.70 -6.17
C VAL A 318 -2.39 18.05 -5.97
N VAL A 319 -2.62 18.77 -7.05
CA VAL A 319 -3.24 20.08 -7.01
C VAL A 319 -4.70 19.98 -7.38
N VAL A 320 -5.57 20.42 -6.47
CA VAL A 320 -7.01 20.53 -6.70
C VAL A 320 -7.36 21.98 -6.93
N THR A 321 -8.01 22.27 -8.06
CA THR A 321 -8.44 23.61 -8.44
C THR A 321 -9.95 23.66 -8.53
N GLN A 322 -10.55 24.79 -8.17
CA GLN A 322 -11.89 25.14 -8.52
C GLN A 322 -11.91 26.48 -9.26
N THR A 323 -12.74 26.57 -10.26
CA THR A 323 -12.96 27.80 -11.04
C THR A 323 -14.44 28.03 -11.18
N LEU A 324 -14.87 29.24 -10.90
CA LEU A 324 -16.24 29.68 -11.08
C LEU A 324 -16.28 30.72 -12.17
N ALA A 325 -17.09 30.52 -13.19
CA ALA A 325 -17.29 31.46 -14.29
C ALA A 325 -18.79 31.74 -14.47
N LEU A 326 -19.15 32.96 -14.86
CA LEU A 326 -20.50 33.26 -15.35
C LEU A 326 -20.81 32.36 -16.54
N ALA A 327 -22.05 31.91 -16.64
CA ALA A 327 -22.53 31.11 -17.76
C ALA A 327 -23.64 31.84 -18.51
N ASP A 328 -23.75 31.54 -19.79
CA ASP A 328 -24.88 31.95 -20.61
C ASP A 328 -26.14 31.15 -20.23
N PRO A 329 -27.33 31.49 -20.74
CA PRO A 329 -28.58 30.73 -20.48
C PRO A 329 -28.50 29.25 -20.93
N ALA A 330 -27.62 28.90 -21.84
CA ALA A 330 -27.39 27.52 -22.28
C ALA A 330 -26.41 26.76 -21.37
N GLY A 331 -25.80 27.45 -20.39
CA GLY A 331 -24.84 26.86 -19.43
C GLY A 331 -23.41 26.84 -19.94
N THR A 332 -23.11 27.55 -21.04
CA THR A 332 -21.74 27.68 -21.55
C THR A 332 -21.00 28.75 -20.77
N PRO A 333 -19.75 28.49 -20.28
CA PRO A 333 -18.96 29.52 -19.62
C PRO A 333 -18.70 30.70 -20.58
N LEU A 334 -18.91 31.91 -20.08
CA LEU A 334 -18.60 33.13 -20.84
C LEU A 334 -17.08 33.29 -20.97
N PRO A 335 -16.60 33.94 -22.07
CA PRO A 335 -15.17 34.21 -22.26
C PRO A 335 -14.55 34.96 -21.09
N PRO A 336 -13.24 34.78 -20.79
CA PRO A 336 -12.59 35.39 -19.63
C PRO A 336 -12.68 36.91 -19.54
N ALA A 337 -12.86 37.61 -20.65
CA ALA A 337 -13.05 39.07 -20.68
C ALA A 337 -14.36 39.50 -20.01
N ASP A 338 -15.39 38.65 -20.03
CA ASP A 338 -16.71 38.91 -19.49
C ASP A 338 -16.97 38.11 -18.19
N ALA A 339 -16.10 37.14 -17.88
CA ALA A 339 -16.22 36.28 -16.72
C ALA A 339 -15.37 36.79 -15.57
N ARG A 340 -15.97 37.14 -14.45
CA ARG A 340 -15.28 37.25 -13.16
C ARG A 340 -14.95 35.82 -12.68
N ALA A 341 -13.97 35.18 -13.33
CA ALA A 341 -13.51 33.88 -12.92
C ALA A 341 -12.76 34.01 -11.58
N SER A 342 -13.19 33.27 -10.59
CA SER A 342 -12.50 33.14 -9.32
C SER A 342 -11.90 31.74 -9.24
N THR A 343 -10.61 31.65 -8.91
CA THR A 343 -9.90 30.36 -8.85
C THR A 343 -9.29 30.15 -7.46
N SER A 344 -9.44 28.98 -6.94
CA SER A 344 -8.80 28.52 -5.70
C SER A 344 -8.00 27.25 -5.95
N ARG A 345 -6.85 27.12 -5.26
CA ARG A 345 -5.92 26.00 -5.44
C ARG A 345 -5.50 25.43 -4.09
N THR A 346 -5.49 24.11 -3.97
CA THR A 346 -5.05 23.37 -2.78
C THR A 346 -4.16 22.21 -3.20
N THR A 347 -3.08 21.94 -2.45
CA THR A 347 -2.13 20.85 -2.75
C THR A 347 -2.20 19.79 -1.66
N VAL A 348 -2.23 18.51 -2.06
CA VAL A 348 -2.34 17.36 -1.15
C VAL A 348 -1.45 16.20 -1.58
N THR A 349 -1.24 15.24 -0.67
CA THR A 349 -0.58 13.96 -0.95
C THR A 349 -1.56 12.83 -0.68
N LEU A 350 -1.67 11.87 -1.60
CA LEU A 350 -2.61 10.75 -1.55
C LEU A 350 -1.87 9.43 -1.69
N ALA A 351 -1.97 8.56 -0.69
CA ALA A 351 -1.51 7.18 -0.84
C ALA A 351 -2.35 6.44 -1.89
N SER A 352 -1.80 5.36 -2.46
CA SER A 352 -2.55 4.49 -3.36
C SER A 352 -3.84 3.98 -2.73
N GLY A 353 -4.95 4.06 -3.45
CA GLY A 353 -6.27 3.64 -2.99
C GLY A 353 -6.88 4.51 -1.88
N SER A 354 -6.24 5.61 -1.48
CA SER A 354 -6.76 6.51 -0.44
C SER A 354 -7.62 7.62 -1.03
N SER A 355 -8.53 8.13 -0.19
CA SER A 355 -9.36 9.30 -0.49
C SER A 355 -9.12 10.39 0.54
N MET A 356 -9.22 11.65 0.12
CA MET A 356 -9.13 12.81 0.98
C MET A 356 -10.26 13.79 0.67
N ALA A 357 -10.99 14.21 1.69
CA ALA A 357 -11.98 15.28 1.61
C ALA A 357 -11.28 16.63 1.85
N LEU A 358 -11.59 17.60 1.00
CA LEU A 358 -11.01 18.95 0.99
C LEU A 358 -12.12 19.98 0.91
N THR A 359 -12.13 20.94 1.82
CA THR A 359 -12.93 22.14 1.70
C THR A 359 -12.13 23.20 0.95
N LEU A 360 -12.57 23.56 -0.24
CA LEU A 360 -11.89 24.58 -1.06
C LEU A 360 -12.25 25.98 -0.56
N ARG A 361 -11.48 27.01 -0.97
CA ARG A 361 -11.73 28.38 -0.54
C ARG A 361 -13.04 28.91 -1.13
N PRO A 362 -13.83 29.70 -0.36
CA PRO A 362 -15.07 30.25 -0.88
C PRO A 362 -14.86 31.11 -2.13
N LEU A 363 -15.76 30.96 -3.11
CA LEU A 363 -15.80 31.77 -4.33
C LEU A 363 -16.96 32.77 -4.23
N THR A 364 -16.75 34.01 -4.66
CA THR A 364 -17.76 35.05 -4.63
C THR A 364 -18.78 34.87 -5.75
N VAL A 365 -20.05 34.99 -5.42
CA VAL A 365 -21.20 34.92 -6.34
C VAL A 365 -22.15 36.08 -6.15
N ALA A 366 -23.02 36.31 -7.13
CA ALA A 366 -24.12 37.26 -7.04
C ALA A 366 -25.45 36.57 -7.31
N GLY A 367 -26.51 37.01 -6.61
CA GLY A 367 -27.89 36.47 -6.80
C GLY A 367 -28.43 36.72 -8.21
N GLY A 368 -29.30 35.87 -8.67
CA GLY A 368 -29.94 35.95 -9.98
C GLY A 368 -29.11 35.47 -11.16
N HIS A 369 -27.84 35.12 -10.96
CA HIS A 369 -26.91 34.73 -12.01
C HIS A 369 -26.74 33.22 -12.13
N LEU A 370 -26.35 32.77 -13.34
CA LEU A 370 -25.99 31.42 -13.67
C LEU A 370 -24.43 31.31 -13.72
N TYR A 371 -23.90 30.27 -13.11
CA TYR A 371 -22.47 30.03 -13.03
C TYR A 371 -22.14 28.61 -13.45
N THR A 372 -20.99 28.42 -14.06
CA THR A 372 -20.34 27.11 -14.20
C THR A 372 -19.21 27.01 -13.16
N LEU A 373 -19.35 26.07 -12.23
CA LEU A 373 -18.30 25.66 -11.30
C LEU A 373 -17.56 24.48 -11.93
N THR A 374 -16.26 24.65 -12.17
CA THR A 374 -15.37 23.57 -12.59
C THR A 374 -14.46 23.21 -11.43
N VAL A 375 -14.48 21.96 -11.03
CA VAL A 375 -13.52 21.37 -10.09
C VAL A 375 -12.60 20.45 -10.87
N ALA A 376 -11.29 20.63 -10.75
CA ALA A 376 -10.31 19.84 -11.48
C ALA A 376 -9.14 19.43 -10.58
N VAL A 377 -8.61 18.25 -10.83
CA VAL A 377 -7.35 17.77 -10.26
C VAL A 377 -6.31 17.87 -11.36
N GLU A 378 -5.20 18.56 -11.07
CA GLU A 378 -4.05 18.55 -11.97
C GLU A 378 -3.43 17.15 -11.95
N VAL A 379 -3.51 16.48 -13.08
CA VAL A 379 -3.02 15.12 -13.22
C VAL A 379 -1.55 15.11 -13.64
N PRO A 380 -0.73 14.20 -13.09
CA PRO A 380 0.64 14.01 -13.55
C PRO A 380 0.68 13.72 -15.06
N ALA A 381 1.76 14.12 -15.73
CA ALA A 381 1.94 13.86 -17.16
C ALA A 381 1.94 12.36 -17.50
N SER A 382 2.29 11.51 -16.51
CA SER A 382 2.26 10.05 -16.58
C SER A 382 0.84 9.46 -16.53
N GLN A 383 -0.18 10.24 -16.16
CA GLN A 383 -1.55 9.72 -16.08
C GLN A 383 -2.12 9.48 -17.48
N GLN A 384 -2.40 8.22 -17.78
CA GLN A 384 -2.96 7.79 -19.05
C GLN A 384 -4.49 8.00 -19.12
N ASP A 385 -5.20 7.75 -18.02
CA ASP A 385 -6.65 7.93 -17.92
C ASP A 385 -6.99 9.20 -17.14
N ARG A 386 -7.52 10.19 -17.85
CA ARG A 386 -7.98 11.47 -17.27
C ARG A 386 -9.47 11.49 -16.94
N ALA A 387 -10.18 10.39 -17.13
CA ALA A 387 -11.60 10.33 -16.81
C ALA A 387 -11.83 10.61 -15.32
N GLY A 388 -12.72 11.57 -15.04
CA GLY A 388 -13.05 11.98 -13.67
C GLY A 388 -12.07 12.93 -13.00
N SER A 389 -10.99 13.36 -13.66
CA SER A 389 -10.07 14.37 -13.11
C SER A 389 -10.63 15.80 -13.16
N SER A 390 -11.71 16.04 -13.91
CA SER A 390 -12.40 17.32 -13.96
C SER A 390 -13.91 17.11 -13.97
N GLN A 391 -14.64 17.94 -13.22
CA GLN A 391 -16.10 17.91 -13.10
C GLN A 391 -16.64 19.33 -13.25
N GLN A 392 -17.77 19.47 -13.94
CA GLN A 392 -18.45 20.75 -14.14
C GLN A 392 -19.87 20.71 -13.57
N PHE A 393 -20.27 21.76 -12.89
CA PHE A 393 -21.58 21.92 -12.30
C PHE A 393 -22.19 23.26 -12.71
N LEU A 394 -23.40 23.21 -13.23
CA LEU A 394 -24.16 24.41 -13.54
C LEU A 394 -24.94 24.83 -12.30
N LEU A 395 -24.67 26.04 -11.80
CA LEU A 395 -25.23 26.58 -10.56
C LEU A 395 -26.09 27.80 -10.85
N ARG A 396 -27.28 27.90 -10.27
CA ARG A 396 -28.09 29.12 -10.28
C ARG A 396 -28.23 29.62 -8.84
N ILE A 397 -27.83 30.84 -8.60
CA ILE A 397 -27.99 31.49 -7.30
C ILE A 397 -29.37 32.17 -7.31
N ALA A 398 -30.19 31.87 -6.31
CA ALA A 398 -31.49 32.57 -6.14
C ALA A 398 -31.26 34.08 -5.94
N GLY A 399 -32.13 34.89 -6.52
CA GLY A 399 -32.09 36.36 -6.44
C GLY A 399 -32.63 36.87 -5.13
#